data_34fcfa75089da3121a8b15715dec3b8d
#
_entry.id   34fcfa75089da3121a8b15715dec3b8d
#
_cell.length_a   1.000
_cell.length_b   1.000
_cell.length_c   1.000
_cell.angle_alpha   90.00
_cell.angle_beta   90.00
_cell.angle_gamma   90.00
#
_symmetry.space_group_name_H-M   'P 1'
#
loop_
_entity.id
_entity.type
_entity.pdbx_description
1 polymer ?
#
loop_
_entity_poly.entity_id
_entity_poly.type
_entity_poly.pdbx_seq_one_letter_code
_entity_poly.pdbx_strand_id
1 'polypeptide(L)'
;MRVHAKIKEGEKERIQVFEGVVLRRRGGGRAETFTVRKVSNGVGVERIFPVQSGLVTKVEIKSRGFVRRSRLYYLRDLSGKKARLHSKVRDLSGLISEEEAGGSEVAPVAEPENVESEDAPAAEATE
;
A
#
# COMPACT_ATOMS: atom_id res chain seq x y z
N MET A 1 7.21 -3.65 0.68
CA MET A 1 6.07 -3.68 -0.25
C MET A 1 5.55 -5.09 -0.43
N ARG A 2 4.33 -5.22 -0.93
CA ARG A 2 3.72 -6.49 -1.37
C ARG A 2 3.51 -6.45 -2.87
N VAL A 3 3.97 -7.46 -3.56
CA VAL A 3 3.80 -7.61 -5.02
C VAL A 3 2.90 -8.81 -5.26
N HIS A 4 1.78 -8.58 -5.92
CA HIS A 4 0.85 -9.61 -6.34
C HIS A 4 1.22 -10.04 -7.76
N ALA A 5 1.83 -11.20 -7.88
CA ALA A 5 2.28 -11.74 -9.17
C ALA A 5 1.42 -12.93 -9.59
N LYS A 6 0.96 -12.91 -10.83
CA LYS A 6 0.32 -14.04 -11.48
C LYS A 6 1.34 -15.12 -11.74
N ILE A 7 1.02 -16.34 -11.36
CA ILE A 7 1.78 -17.54 -11.70
C ILE A 7 0.84 -18.46 -12.45
N LYS A 8 1.33 -18.96 -13.58
CA LYS A 8 0.65 -19.97 -14.36
C LYS A 8 1.27 -21.33 -14.05
N GLU A 9 0.45 -22.23 -13.56
CA GLU A 9 0.82 -23.62 -13.23
C GLU A 9 -0.03 -24.56 -14.09
N GLY A 10 0.52 -24.96 -15.25
CA GLY A 10 -0.23 -25.69 -16.25
C GLY A 10 -1.41 -24.88 -16.79
N GLU A 11 -2.63 -25.36 -16.61
CA GLU A 11 -3.87 -24.68 -17.03
C GLU A 11 -4.43 -23.72 -15.98
N LYS A 12 -3.92 -23.76 -14.75
CA LYS A 12 -4.41 -22.91 -13.64
C LYS A 12 -3.54 -21.67 -13.47
N GLU A 13 -4.21 -20.55 -13.28
CA GLU A 13 -3.56 -19.28 -12.90
C GLU A 13 -3.87 -18.97 -11.44
N ARG A 14 -2.84 -18.60 -10.69
CA ARG A 14 -3.02 -18.13 -9.31
C ARG A 14 -2.20 -16.88 -9.03
N ILE A 15 -2.64 -16.09 -8.07
CA ILE A 15 -1.91 -14.91 -7.61
C ILE A 15 -1.06 -15.31 -6.42
N GLN A 16 0.24 -15.08 -6.52
CA GLN A 16 1.19 -15.23 -5.41
C GLN A 16 1.61 -13.86 -4.89
N VAL A 17 1.48 -13.66 -3.58
CA VAL A 17 1.93 -12.44 -2.93
C VAL A 17 3.38 -12.59 -2.49
N PHE A 18 4.25 -11.69 -2.95
CA PHE A 18 5.64 -11.61 -2.55
C PHE A 18 5.87 -10.34 -1.73
N GLU A 19 6.04 -10.49 -0.40
CA GLU A 19 6.29 -9.37 0.50
C GLU A 19 7.78 -9.25 0.80
N GLY A 20 8.34 -8.04 0.63
CA GLY A 20 9.75 -7.81 0.89
C GLY A 20 10.17 -6.34 0.77
N VAL A 21 11.48 -6.12 0.81
CA VAL A 21 12.12 -4.81 0.65
C VAL A 21 12.62 -4.67 -0.78
N VAL A 22 12.38 -3.51 -1.39
CA VAL A 22 12.94 -3.20 -2.72
C VAL A 22 14.42 -2.91 -2.59
N LEU A 23 15.25 -3.67 -3.26
CA LEU A 23 16.70 -3.45 -3.28
C LEU A 23 17.14 -2.43 -4.31
N ARG A 24 16.51 -2.48 -5.49
CA ARG A 24 16.85 -1.59 -6.61
C ARG A 24 15.70 -1.49 -7.59
N ARG A 25 15.75 -0.45 -8.38
CA ARG A 25 14.99 -0.27 -9.63
C ARG A 25 16.01 -0.04 -10.74
N ARG A 26 15.84 -0.68 -11.88
CA ARG A 26 16.79 -0.63 -13.01
C ARG A 26 16.04 -0.56 -14.33
N GLY A 27 16.66 0.11 -15.31
CA GLY A 27 16.13 0.24 -16.66
C GLY A 27 15.19 1.43 -16.80
N GLY A 28 14.62 1.58 -17.97
CA GLY A 28 13.63 2.60 -18.31
C GLY A 28 12.65 2.05 -19.36
N GLY A 29 11.46 2.63 -19.39
CA GLY A 29 10.40 2.20 -20.30
C GLY A 29 10.01 0.74 -20.09
N ARG A 30 9.90 -0.01 -21.18
CA ARG A 30 9.49 -1.43 -21.16
C ARG A 30 10.47 -2.37 -20.45
N ALA A 31 11.77 -2.03 -20.46
CA ALA A 31 12.82 -2.85 -19.83
C ALA A 31 12.99 -2.54 -18.34
N GLU A 32 12.13 -1.72 -17.78
CA GLU A 32 12.22 -1.34 -16.37
C GLU A 32 11.83 -2.49 -15.45
N THR A 33 12.71 -2.76 -14.47
CA THR A 33 12.53 -3.83 -13.49
C THR A 33 12.84 -3.36 -12.08
N PHE A 34 12.21 -3.97 -11.09
CA PHE A 34 12.56 -3.78 -9.69
C PHE A 34 12.81 -5.13 -9.01
N THR A 35 13.78 -5.14 -8.10
CA THR A 35 14.17 -6.34 -7.36
C THR A 35 13.64 -6.23 -5.94
N VAL A 36 12.91 -7.24 -5.50
CA VAL A 36 12.39 -7.35 -4.13
C VAL A 36 13.09 -8.51 -3.42
N ARG A 37 13.57 -8.26 -2.20
CA ARG A 37 14.19 -9.25 -1.32
C ARG A 37 13.31 -9.51 -0.11
N LYS A 38 13.14 -10.76 0.23
CA LYS A 38 12.59 -11.23 1.50
C LYS A 38 13.53 -12.22 2.15
N VAL A 39 13.43 -12.39 3.44
CA VAL A 39 14.07 -13.48 4.19
C VAL A 39 12.97 -14.47 4.57
N SER A 40 13.13 -15.71 4.17
CA SER A 40 12.20 -16.80 4.47
C SER A 40 13.00 -17.94 5.09
N ASN A 41 12.64 -18.35 6.31
CA ASN A 41 13.35 -19.41 7.05
C ASN A 41 14.88 -19.21 7.13
N GLY A 42 15.33 -17.98 7.34
CA GLY A 42 16.75 -17.63 7.38
C GLY A 42 17.43 -17.47 6.01
N VAL A 43 16.76 -17.85 4.93
CA VAL A 43 17.30 -17.74 3.56
C VAL A 43 16.79 -16.45 2.89
N GLY A 44 17.71 -15.68 2.34
CA GLY A 44 17.40 -14.49 1.53
C GLY A 44 16.96 -14.87 0.11
N VAL A 45 15.73 -14.54 -0.24
CA VAL A 45 15.15 -14.79 -1.57
C VAL A 45 14.93 -13.47 -2.27
N GLU A 46 15.42 -13.34 -3.52
CA GLU A 46 15.22 -12.17 -4.35
C GLU A 46 14.43 -12.54 -5.61
N ARG A 47 13.45 -11.70 -5.96
CA ARG A 47 12.73 -11.80 -7.24
C ARG A 47 12.80 -10.47 -7.97
N ILE A 48 12.98 -10.57 -9.27
CA ILE A 48 12.96 -9.44 -10.20
C ILE A 48 11.59 -9.39 -10.85
N PHE A 49 10.96 -8.22 -10.79
CA PHE A 49 9.66 -7.98 -11.39
C PHE A 49 9.78 -6.88 -12.44
N PRO A 50 9.31 -7.11 -13.67
CA PRO A 50 9.18 -6.05 -14.66
C PRO A 50 8.03 -5.12 -14.26
N VAL A 51 8.24 -3.80 -14.41
CA VAL A 51 7.25 -2.78 -14.00
C VAL A 51 6.01 -2.82 -14.90
N GLN A 52 6.25 -2.94 -16.21
CA GLN A 52 5.20 -2.94 -17.22
C GLN A 52 4.82 -4.35 -17.67
N SER A 53 4.57 -5.25 -16.75
CA SER A 53 4.20 -6.63 -17.09
C SER A 53 2.80 -6.97 -16.59
N GLY A 54 2.00 -7.61 -17.43
CA GLY A 54 0.72 -8.18 -17.04
C GLY A 54 0.80 -9.28 -15.96
N LEU A 55 2.02 -9.77 -15.68
CA LEU A 55 2.25 -10.71 -14.59
C LEU A 55 2.17 -10.06 -13.21
N VAL A 56 2.43 -8.75 -13.11
CA VAL A 56 2.30 -7.99 -11.87
C VAL A 56 0.90 -7.36 -11.83
N THR A 57 0.01 -7.94 -11.05
CA THR A 57 -1.39 -7.50 -10.97
C THR A 57 -1.53 -6.26 -10.09
N LYS A 58 -0.84 -6.25 -8.95
CA LYS A 58 -0.95 -5.16 -7.96
C LYS A 58 0.34 -5.02 -7.17
N VAL A 59 0.68 -3.79 -6.81
CA VAL A 59 1.81 -3.47 -5.93
C VAL A 59 1.30 -2.60 -4.79
N GLU A 60 1.51 -3.06 -3.55
CA GLU A 60 1.11 -2.35 -2.34
C GLU A 60 2.34 -1.89 -1.56
N ILE A 61 2.35 -0.62 -1.19
CA ILE A 61 3.39 -0.06 -0.32
C ILE A 61 2.94 -0.25 1.12
N LYS A 62 3.61 -1.13 1.87
CA LYS A 62 3.32 -1.37 3.29
C LYS A 62 3.92 -0.31 4.21
N SER A 63 5.15 0.07 3.93
CA SER A 63 5.87 1.09 4.68
C SER A 63 6.95 1.72 3.80
N ARG A 64 7.31 2.95 4.10
CA ARG A 64 8.43 3.66 3.48
C ARG A 64 9.57 3.72 4.49
N GLY A 65 10.78 3.36 4.04
CA GLY A 65 11.99 3.44 4.85
C GLY A 65 12.87 4.60 4.40
N PHE A 66 13.58 5.18 5.35
CA PHE A 66 14.63 6.15 5.05
C PHE A 66 15.89 5.43 4.60
N VAL A 67 16.41 5.80 3.44
CA VAL A 67 17.64 5.23 2.89
C VAL A 67 18.50 6.32 2.26
N ARG A 68 19.82 6.22 2.42
CA ARG A 68 20.79 7.16 1.86
C ARG A 68 21.28 6.77 0.46
N ARG A 69 20.97 5.55 0.02
CA ARG A 69 21.45 4.99 -1.26
C ARG A 69 20.27 4.49 -2.08
N SER A 70 20.37 4.64 -3.40
CA SER A 70 19.37 4.16 -4.36
C SER A 70 19.40 2.63 -4.55
N ARG A 71 20.55 2.00 -4.26
CA ARG A 71 20.75 0.55 -4.36
C ARG A 71 21.13 0.00 -3.00
N LEU A 72 20.32 -0.91 -2.47
CA LEU A 72 20.41 -1.40 -1.11
C LEU A 72 21.06 -2.79 -1.03
N TYR A 73 22.14 -3.00 -1.77
CA TYR A 73 22.81 -4.32 -1.81
C TYR A 73 23.43 -4.71 -0.47
N TYR A 74 23.80 -3.74 0.36
CA TYR A 74 24.31 -3.99 1.71
C TYR A 74 23.33 -4.75 2.62
N LEU A 75 22.02 -4.76 2.29
CA LEU A 75 21.03 -5.55 3.03
C LEU A 75 21.18 -7.06 2.83
N ARG A 76 21.98 -7.49 1.85
CA ARG A 76 22.26 -8.91 1.63
C ARG A 76 23.10 -9.50 2.76
N ASP A 77 24.06 -8.71 3.25
CA ASP A 77 25.01 -9.13 4.29
C ASP A 77 24.49 -8.90 5.70
N LEU A 78 23.39 -8.15 5.83
CA LEU A 78 22.80 -7.82 7.12
C LEU A 78 21.66 -8.77 7.48
N SER A 79 21.61 -9.16 8.76
CA SER A 79 20.55 -9.99 9.33
C SER A 79 19.98 -9.39 10.62
N GLY A 80 18.79 -9.84 11.02
CA GLY A 80 18.15 -9.46 12.27
C GLY A 80 17.84 -7.96 12.37
N LYS A 81 18.16 -7.35 13.50
CA LYS A 81 17.86 -5.94 13.81
C LYS A 81 18.58 -4.96 12.87
N LYS A 82 19.81 -5.29 12.45
CA LYS A 82 20.63 -4.45 11.55
C LYS A 82 20.04 -4.33 10.14
N ALA A 83 19.27 -5.32 9.69
CA ALA A 83 18.61 -5.32 8.38
C ALA A 83 17.31 -4.52 8.35
N ARG A 84 16.80 -4.03 9.49
CA ARG A 84 15.57 -3.23 9.54
C ARG A 84 15.85 -1.80 9.11
N LEU A 85 15.08 -1.34 8.13
CA LEU A 85 15.10 0.07 7.71
C LEU A 85 14.29 0.91 8.71
N HIS A 86 14.78 2.10 9.03
CA HIS A 86 14.04 3.07 9.82
C HIS A 86 12.80 3.53 9.04
N SER A 87 11.66 3.60 9.73
CA SER A 87 10.42 4.08 9.11
C SER A 87 10.50 5.59 8.85
N LYS A 88 10.06 6.00 7.67
CA LYS A 88 9.95 7.42 7.29
C LYS A 88 8.67 8.08 7.81
N VAL A 89 7.81 7.34 8.50
CA VAL A 89 6.49 7.79 8.96
C VAL A 89 6.58 8.95 9.98
N ARG A 90 7.70 9.09 10.68
CA ARG A 90 7.89 10.22 11.63
C ARG A 90 7.97 11.59 10.95
N ASP A 91 8.40 11.65 9.69
CA ASP A 91 8.58 12.94 9.00
C ASP A 91 7.31 13.41 8.29
N LEU A 92 6.33 12.52 8.06
CA LEU A 92 5.06 12.88 7.41
C LEU A 92 4.03 13.46 8.39
N SER A 93 4.08 13.11 9.66
CA SER A 93 3.15 13.68 10.65
C SER A 93 3.39 15.16 10.89
N GLY A 94 4.63 15.65 10.71
CA GLY A 94 4.95 17.07 10.74
C GLY A 94 4.40 17.86 9.56
N LEU A 95 4.37 17.25 8.36
CA LEU A 95 3.87 17.91 7.15
C LEU A 95 2.34 17.94 7.06
N ILE A 96 1.66 16.94 7.64
CA ILE A 96 0.20 16.89 7.67
C ILE A 96 -0.36 17.92 8.67
N SER A 97 0.36 18.19 9.78
CA SER A 97 -0.06 19.20 10.76
C SER A 97 0.12 20.65 10.27
N GLU A 98 0.96 20.89 9.26
CA GLU A 98 1.11 22.24 8.66
C GLU A 98 0.05 22.52 7.57
N GLU A 99 -0.48 21.50 6.88
CA GLU A 99 -1.55 21.69 5.89
C GLU A 99 -2.94 21.85 6.53
N GLU A 100 -3.20 21.23 7.69
CA GLU A 100 -4.48 21.42 8.40
C GLU A 100 -4.57 22.74 9.20
N ALA A 101 -3.44 23.36 9.50
CA ALA A 101 -3.42 24.66 10.20
C ALA A 101 -3.61 25.88 9.26
N GLY A 102 -3.61 25.69 7.94
CA GLY A 102 -3.70 26.76 6.94
C GLY A 102 -5.02 26.83 6.16
N GLY A 103 -6.03 26.05 6.50
CA GLY A 103 -7.24 25.91 5.69
C GLY A 103 -8.56 26.10 6.42
N SER A 104 -9.05 27.34 6.35
CA SER A 104 -10.45 27.77 6.30
C SER A 104 -11.26 27.83 7.59
N GLU A 105 -11.33 29.01 8.02
CA GLU A 105 -12.55 29.71 8.41
C GLU A 105 -13.65 29.52 7.34
N VAL A 106 -14.58 28.64 7.58
CA VAL A 106 -15.89 28.60 6.92
C VAL A 106 -16.95 28.60 8.01
N ALA A 107 -17.70 29.71 8.02
CA ALA A 107 -18.81 30.02 8.92
C ALA A 107 -19.88 28.91 8.99
N PRO A 108 -20.60 28.80 10.12
CA PRO A 108 -21.68 27.85 10.27
C PRO A 108 -22.90 28.32 9.47
N VAL A 109 -23.35 27.49 8.54
CA VAL A 109 -24.67 27.64 7.92
C VAL A 109 -25.65 26.84 8.75
N ALA A 110 -26.70 27.56 9.16
CA ALA A 110 -27.82 27.18 9.98
C ALA A 110 -28.52 25.88 9.56
N GLU A 111 -28.95 25.14 10.56
CA GLU A 111 -30.03 24.15 10.48
C GLU A 111 -31.29 24.73 9.85
N PRO A 112 -32.09 23.92 9.18
CA PRO A 112 -33.54 24.11 9.25
C PRO A 112 -34.20 23.00 10.06
N GLU A 113 -35.02 23.51 10.97
CA GLU A 113 -35.96 22.85 11.84
C GLU A 113 -36.90 21.84 11.13
N ASN A 114 -37.10 20.78 11.85
CA ASN A 114 -38.31 20.07 12.16
C ASN A 114 -39.58 20.45 11.39
N VAL A 115 -40.15 19.47 10.67
CA VAL A 115 -41.61 19.36 10.52
C VAL A 115 -42.04 17.93 10.80
N GLU A 116 -42.71 17.81 11.93
CA GLU A 116 -43.56 16.79 12.43
C GLU A 116 -44.88 16.71 11.61
N SER A 117 -45.32 15.52 11.28
CA SER A 117 -46.72 15.08 11.15
C SER A 117 -46.71 13.57 10.87
N GLU A 118 -47.05 12.77 11.84
CA GLU A 118 -48.39 12.22 12.12
C GLU A 118 -49.12 11.76 10.87
N ASP A 119 -49.27 10.47 10.66
CA ASP A 119 -50.53 9.76 10.74
C ASP A 119 -50.35 8.26 10.42
N ALA A 120 -50.72 7.41 11.33
CA ALA A 120 -51.17 6.07 11.07
C ALA A 120 -52.73 6.12 11.04
N PRO A 121 -53.51 5.21 10.44
CA PRO A 121 -53.62 3.86 10.95
C PRO A 121 -53.99 2.75 9.95
N ALA A 122 -53.72 1.55 10.42
CA ALA A 122 -54.54 0.34 10.51
C ALA A 122 -55.37 -0.18 9.32
N ALA A 123 -55.34 -1.46 9.31
CA ALA A 123 -56.38 -2.47 9.19
C ALA A 123 -56.51 -3.23 7.87
N GLU A 124 -56.45 -4.47 8.07
CA GLU A 124 -57.35 -5.63 7.78
C GLU A 124 -57.18 -6.20 6.36
N ALA A 125 -56.78 -7.43 6.32
CA ALA A 125 -57.43 -8.72 6.49
C ALA A 125 -58.02 -9.31 5.20
N THR A 126 -57.83 -10.61 5.07
CA THR A 126 -58.66 -11.61 4.34
C THR A 126 -58.40 -11.77 2.85
N GLU A 127 -57.94 -12.84 2.37
CA GLU A 127 -58.40 -14.24 2.13
C GLU A 127 -57.23 -15.05 1.50
#